data_a413ca7e67c4010b6cb13e564a0a1c49
#
_entry.id   a413ca7e67c4010b6cb13e564a0a1c49
#
_cell.length_a   1.000
_cell.length_b   1.000
_cell.length_c   1.000
_cell.angle_alpha   90.00
_cell.angle_beta   90.00
_cell.angle_gamma   90.00
#
_symmetry.space_group_name_H-M   'P 1'
#
loop_
_entity.id
_entity.type
_entity.pdbx_description
1 polymer ?
#
loop_
_entity_poly.entity_id
_entity_poly.type
_entity_poly.pdbx_seq_one_letter_code
_entity_poly.pdbx_strand_id
1 'polypeptide(L)'
;MRFFLVFFSFFLLLKCTYQKSYKFKNYLVGEWRIDNPTLQSFIRFDEDGKTTYYFNRYSYQLDSLAQIGKWSLDEIRKGMKIDTFIVTIDKEPKKTIFQFLPLDNDRIKVIDEGGQTFFTRIKKK
;
A
#
# COMPACT_ATOMS: atom_id res chain seq x y z
N MET A 1 -37.21 -18.37 8.09
CA MET A 1 -36.96 -16.94 8.08
C MET A 1 -35.68 -16.51 8.81
N ARG A 2 -35.40 -17.05 10.00
CA ARG A 2 -34.16 -16.67 10.74
C ARG A 2 -32.89 -17.01 9.97
N PHE A 3 -32.83 -18.12 9.27
CA PHE A 3 -31.64 -18.51 8.48
C PHE A 3 -31.39 -17.59 7.30
N PHE A 4 -32.43 -17.05 6.70
CA PHE A 4 -32.30 -16.13 5.56
C PHE A 4 -31.65 -14.79 5.98
N LEU A 5 -32.03 -14.25 7.13
CA LEU A 5 -31.50 -13.00 7.66
C LEU A 5 -30.01 -13.10 8.02
N VAL A 6 -29.62 -14.23 8.64
CA VAL A 6 -28.21 -14.48 8.99
C VAL A 6 -27.35 -14.58 7.74
N PHE A 7 -27.84 -15.27 6.71
CA PHE A 7 -27.14 -15.42 5.45
C PHE A 7 -26.95 -14.07 4.74
N PHE A 8 -27.96 -13.21 4.76
CA PHE A 8 -27.91 -11.88 4.18
C PHE A 8 -26.88 -10.98 4.88
N SER A 9 -26.81 -11.02 6.21
CA SER A 9 -25.82 -10.28 7.00
C SER A 9 -24.40 -10.69 6.67
N PHE A 10 -24.15 -11.98 6.48
CA PHE A 10 -22.86 -12.51 6.09
C PHE A 10 -22.42 -11.98 4.71
N PHE A 11 -23.33 -11.93 3.75
CA PHE A 11 -23.08 -11.38 2.42
C PHE A 11 -22.70 -9.91 2.46
N LEU A 12 -23.37 -9.11 3.28
CA LEU A 12 -23.07 -7.68 3.46
C LEU A 12 -21.67 -7.45 4.03
N LEU A 13 -21.24 -8.27 5.00
CA LEU A 13 -19.90 -8.17 5.59
C LEU A 13 -18.81 -8.47 4.57
N LEU A 14 -18.97 -9.50 3.75
CA LEU A 14 -18.02 -9.82 2.69
C LEU A 14 -17.92 -8.70 1.66
N LYS A 15 -19.03 -8.11 1.28
CA LYS A 15 -19.06 -7.00 0.31
C LYS A 15 -18.34 -5.76 0.85
N CYS A 16 -18.53 -5.42 2.13
CA CYS A 16 -17.82 -4.29 2.75
C CYS A 16 -16.31 -4.49 2.77
N THR A 17 -15.82 -5.69 3.09
CA THR A 17 -14.41 -6.02 3.09
C THR A 17 -13.80 -5.90 1.70
N TYR A 18 -14.50 -6.41 0.69
CA TYR A 18 -14.08 -6.30 -0.71
C TYR A 18 -13.96 -4.84 -1.15
N GLN A 19 -14.94 -4.00 -0.81
CA GLN A 19 -14.93 -2.58 -1.15
C GLN A 19 -13.77 -1.83 -0.52
N LYS A 20 -13.42 -2.11 0.74
CA LYS A 20 -12.28 -1.50 1.42
C LYS A 20 -10.97 -1.85 0.72
N SER A 21 -10.76 -3.11 0.35
CA SER A 21 -9.58 -3.55 -0.37
C SER A 21 -9.46 -2.87 -1.74
N TYR A 22 -10.56 -2.77 -2.48
CA TYR A 22 -10.60 -2.12 -3.78
C TYR A 22 -10.27 -0.63 -3.67
N LYS A 23 -10.88 0.06 -2.72
CA LYS A 23 -10.62 1.49 -2.47
C LYS A 23 -9.16 1.73 -2.09
N PHE A 24 -8.60 0.87 -1.26
CA PHE A 24 -7.21 1.00 -0.86
C PHE A 24 -6.26 0.79 -2.05
N LYS A 25 -6.51 -0.20 -2.88
CA LYS A 25 -5.71 -0.42 -4.09
C LYS A 25 -5.72 0.82 -4.99
N ASN A 26 -6.89 1.38 -5.24
CA ASN A 26 -7.01 2.62 -6.03
C ASN A 26 -6.30 3.80 -5.39
N TYR A 27 -6.39 3.90 -4.07
CA TYR A 27 -5.72 4.92 -3.28
C TYR A 27 -4.19 4.81 -3.40
N LEU A 28 -3.66 3.58 -3.35
CA LEU A 28 -2.22 3.33 -3.34
C LEU A 28 -1.58 3.52 -4.71
N VAL A 29 -2.30 3.23 -5.79
CA VAL A 29 -1.77 3.36 -7.16
C VAL A 29 -1.32 4.79 -7.43
N GLY A 30 -0.07 4.94 -7.87
CA GLY A 30 0.54 6.23 -8.13
C GLY A 30 1.97 6.29 -7.63
N GLU A 31 2.49 7.49 -7.49
CA GLU A 31 3.87 7.73 -7.09
C GLU A 31 3.92 8.43 -5.74
N TRP A 32 4.79 7.93 -4.86
CA TRP A 32 4.93 8.40 -3.49
C TRP A 32 6.38 8.72 -3.20
N ARG A 33 6.61 9.82 -2.47
CA ARG A 33 7.91 10.14 -1.90
C ARG A 33 8.03 9.44 -0.54
N ILE A 34 9.15 8.77 -0.32
CA ILE A 34 9.49 8.18 0.98
C ILE A 34 10.15 9.27 1.81
N ASP A 35 9.52 9.66 2.91
CA ASP A 35 10.02 10.73 3.75
C ASP A 35 11.30 10.30 4.45
N ASN A 36 12.42 10.94 4.06
CA ASN A 36 13.72 10.72 4.65
C ASN A 36 14.49 12.04 4.58
N PRO A 37 15.05 12.52 5.70
CA PRO A 37 15.70 13.83 5.72
C PRO A 37 16.99 13.92 4.88
N THR A 38 17.63 12.78 4.57
CA THR A 38 18.93 12.78 3.89
C THR A 38 18.88 12.21 2.47
N LEU A 39 17.86 11.42 2.14
CA LEU A 39 17.75 10.72 0.85
C LEU A 39 16.46 11.06 0.16
N GLN A 40 16.51 11.26 -1.15
CA GLN A 40 15.32 11.42 -1.97
C GLN A 40 14.97 10.08 -2.61
N SER A 41 14.06 9.37 -1.96
CA SER A 41 13.58 8.06 -2.42
C SER A 41 12.12 8.13 -2.80
N PHE A 42 11.75 7.39 -3.82
CA PHE A 42 10.38 7.35 -4.35
C PHE A 42 9.97 5.92 -4.61
N ILE A 43 8.68 5.66 -4.50
CA ILE A 43 8.10 4.36 -4.84
C ILE A 43 6.85 4.57 -5.69
N ARG A 44 6.71 3.77 -6.73
CA ARG A 44 5.53 3.78 -7.59
C ARG A 44 4.83 2.45 -7.50
N PHE A 45 3.52 2.49 -7.34
CA PHE A 45 2.65 1.31 -7.37
C PHE A 45 1.79 1.38 -8.62
N ASP A 46 1.90 0.36 -9.47
CA ASP A 46 1.11 0.24 -10.71
C ASP A 46 -0.10 -0.66 -10.49
N GLU A 47 -1.15 -0.45 -11.26
CA GLU A 47 -2.40 -1.22 -11.16
C GLU A 47 -2.19 -2.73 -11.41
N ASP A 48 -1.21 -3.07 -12.24
CA ASP A 48 -0.90 -4.45 -12.60
C ASP A 48 -0.14 -5.23 -11.52
N GLY A 49 0.14 -4.58 -10.37
CA GLY A 49 0.88 -5.19 -9.28
C GLY A 49 2.39 -4.94 -9.32
N LYS A 50 2.88 -4.17 -10.26
CA LYS A 50 4.30 -3.82 -10.33
C LYS A 50 4.62 -2.69 -9.36
N THR A 51 5.77 -2.77 -8.68
CA THR A 51 6.34 -1.66 -7.92
C THR A 51 7.68 -1.27 -8.53
N THR A 52 7.98 0.03 -8.46
CA THR A 52 9.28 0.54 -8.85
C THR A 52 9.79 1.43 -7.72
N TYR A 53 10.97 1.08 -7.18
CA TYR A 53 11.59 1.81 -6.09
C TYR A 53 12.81 2.56 -6.62
N TYR A 54 12.85 3.87 -6.37
CA TYR A 54 13.93 4.76 -6.79
C TYR A 54 14.68 5.25 -5.56
N PHE A 55 15.87 4.70 -5.34
CA PHE A 55 16.69 5.06 -4.20
C PHE A 55 17.54 6.29 -4.49
N ASN A 56 17.46 7.30 -3.62
CA ASN A 56 18.28 8.52 -3.68
C ASN A 56 18.28 9.18 -5.06
N ARG A 57 17.10 9.40 -5.61
CA ARG A 57 16.90 9.91 -6.96
C ARG A 57 16.77 11.43 -6.95
N TYR A 58 17.63 12.09 -7.71
CA TYR A 58 17.54 13.54 -7.91
C TYR A 58 16.80 13.91 -9.19
N SER A 59 16.65 12.97 -10.12
CA SER A 59 15.97 13.18 -11.39
C SER A 59 15.19 11.94 -11.79
N TYR A 60 13.98 12.13 -12.31
CA TYR A 60 13.14 11.04 -12.80
C TYR A 60 13.68 10.36 -14.06
N GLN A 61 14.81 10.80 -14.58
CA GLN A 61 15.39 10.24 -15.78
C GLN A 61 16.32 9.04 -15.55
N LEU A 62 16.58 8.69 -14.29
CA LEU A 62 17.52 7.61 -13.95
C LEU A 62 16.82 6.30 -13.62
N ASP A 63 15.93 5.84 -14.50
CA ASP A 63 15.20 4.59 -14.31
C ASP A 63 16.10 3.35 -14.24
N SER A 64 17.33 3.44 -14.79
CA SER A 64 18.30 2.35 -14.71
C SER A 64 18.73 2.00 -13.29
N LEU A 65 18.54 2.92 -12.34
CA LEU A 65 18.85 2.68 -10.92
C LEU A 65 17.64 2.18 -10.12
N ALA A 66 16.51 2.00 -10.77
CA ALA A 66 15.29 1.59 -10.10
C ALA A 66 15.30 0.10 -9.78
N GLN A 67 14.76 -0.26 -8.62
CA GLN A 67 14.51 -1.65 -8.24
C GLN A 67 13.06 -1.99 -8.55
N ILE A 68 12.86 -3.07 -9.30
CA ILE A 68 11.53 -3.50 -9.71
C ILE A 68 11.09 -4.69 -8.87
N GLY A 69 9.84 -4.66 -8.44
CA GLY A 69 9.24 -5.74 -7.68
C GLY A 69 7.75 -5.87 -7.99
N LYS A 70 7.09 -6.69 -7.17
CA LYS A 70 5.65 -6.91 -7.23
C LYS A 70 5.04 -6.60 -5.88
N TRP A 71 3.86 -6.03 -5.87
CA TRP A 71 3.13 -5.76 -4.63
C TRP A 71 1.80 -6.48 -4.62
N SER A 72 1.37 -6.86 -3.43
CA SER A 72 0.08 -7.48 -3.20
C SER A 72 -0.49 -7.04 -1.87
N LEU A 73 -1.81 -7.00 -1.80
CA LEU A 73 -2.54 -6.74 -0.57
C LEU A 73 -2.95 -8.07 0.05
N ASP A 74 -2.38 -8.39 1.22
CA ASP A 74 -2.61 -9.70 1.85
C ASP A 74 -3.90 -9.71 2.68
N GLU A 75 -4.02 -8.78 3.63
CA GLU A 75 -5.17 -8.73 4.52
C GLU A 75 -5.38 -7.34 5.11
N ILE A 76 -6.58 -7.11 5.63
CA ILE A 76 -6.93 -5.90 6.36
C ILE A 76 -6.99 -6.27 7.84
N ARG A 77 -6.22 -5.58 8.68
CA ARG A 77 -6.29 -5.77 10.13
C ARG A 77 -7.48 -5.02 10.70
N LYS A 78 -8.31 -5.74 11.44
CA LYS A 78 -9.52 -5.20 12.08
C LYS A 78 -9.23 -4.83 13.53
N GLY A 79 -10.04 -3.91 14.08
CA GLY A 79 -9.99 -3.54 15.50
C GLY A 79 -9.02 -2.43 15.86
N MET A 80 -8.36 -1.83 14.87
CA MET A 80 -7.50 -0.66 15.08
C MET A 80 -8.28 0.63 14.80
N LYS A 81 -7.89 1.72 15.45
CA LYS A 81 -8.53 3.03 15.24
C LYS A 81 -8.36 3.55 13.82
N ILE A 82 -7.26 3.21 13.16
CA ILE A 82 -6.95 3.57 11.79
C ILE A 82 -6.94 2.28 10.98
N ASP A 83 -7.58 2.29 9.81
CA ASP A 83 -7.56 1.15 8.90
C ASP A 83 -6.12 0.81 8.55
N THR A 84 -5.74 -0.44 8.79
CA THR A 84 -4.40 -0.95 8.54
C THR A 84 -4.45 -2.03 7.48
N PHE A 85 -3.62 -1.87 6.45
CA PHE A 85 -3.55 -2.81 5.34
C PHE A 85 -2.18 -3.48 5.32
N ILE A 86 -2.17 -4.79 5.06
CA ILE A 86 -0.92 -5.55 4.97
C ILE A 86 -0.52 -5.62 3.50
N VAL A 87 0.60 -5.02 3.18
CA VAL A 87 1.13 -4.97 1.81
C VAL A 87 2.45 -5.74 1.77
N THR A 88 2.54 -6.69 0.88
CA THR A 88 3.77 -7.44 0.62
C THR A 88 4.42 -6.91 -0.65
N ILE A 89 5.70 -6.58 -0.56
CA ILE A 89 6.50 -6.19 -1.72
C ILE A 89 7.56 -7.26 -1.95
N ASP A 90 7.50 -7.88 -3.10
CA ASP A 90 8.39 -8.96 -3.50
C ASP A 90 9.39 -8.43 -4.53
N LYS A 91 10.64 -8.33 -4.10
CA LYS A 91 11.78 -7.97 -4.97
C LYS A 91 12.77 -9.13 -4.95
N GLU A 92 12.44 -10.22 -5.58
CA GLU A 92 13.22 -11.47 -5.51
C GLU A 92 14.73 -11.24 -5.38
N PRO A 93 15.40 -11.98 -4.45
CA PRO A 93 14.88 -13.03 -3.58
C PRO A 93 14.25 -12.52 -2.27
N LYS A 94 14.17 -11.22 -2.07
CA LYS A 94 13.69 -10.62 -0.83
C LYS A 94 12.19 -10.29 -0.90
N LYS A 95 11.47 -10.71 0.13
CA LYS A 95 10.06 -10.41 0.33
C LYS A 95 9.90 -9.60 1.62
N THR A 96 9.25 -8.44 1.54
CA THR A 96 9.06 -7.57 2.71
C THR A 96 7.59 -7.32 2.94
N ILE A 97 7.16 -7.45 4.19
CA ILE A 97 5.78 -7.23 4.62
C ILE A 97 5.71 -5.89 5.34
N PHE A 98 4.78 -5.05 4.92
CA PHE A 98 4.57 -3.73 5.47
C PHE A 98 3.16 -3.59 6.02
N GLN A 99 3.01 -2.76 7.04
CA GLN A 99 1.70 -2.26 7.49
C GLN A 99 1.54 -0.84 6.96
N PHE A 100 0.50 -0.63 6.16
CA PHE A 100 0.18 0.68 5.60
C PHE A 100 -1.04 1.25 6.31
N LEU A 101 -0.88 2.42 6.92
CA LEU A 101 -1.94 3.13 7.63
C LEU A 101 -2.18 4.47 6.92
N PRO A 102 -3.19 4.57 6.06
CA PRO A 102 -3.53 5.84 5.43
C PRO A 102 -3.93 6.88 6.47
N LEU A 103 -3.27 8.03 6.47
CA LEU A 103 -3.56 9.12 7.39
C LEU A 103 -4.53 10.12 6.77
N ASP A 104 -4.36 10.40 5.48
CA ASP A 104 -5.25 11.24 4.69
C ASP A 104 -5.10 10.85 3.20
N ASN A 105 -5.60 11.68 2.29
CA ASN A 105 -5.58 11.38 0.85
C ASN A 105 -4.16 11.31 0.27
N ASP A 106 -3.19 11.94 0.93
CA ASP A 106 -1.86 12.14 0.36
C ASP A 106 -0.73 11.64 1.25
N ARG A 107 -1.04 11.01 2.37
CA ARG A 107 -0.02 10.57 3.32
C ARG A 107 -0.35 9.22 3.94
N ILE A 108 0.65 8.35 3.99
CA ILE A 108 0.56 7.00 4.57
C ILE A 108 1.67 6.83 5.61
N LYS A 109 1.31 6.30 6.78
CA LYS A 109 2.28 5.78 7.73
C LYS A 109 2.62 4.35 7.36
N VAL A 110 3.90 4.05 7.23
CA VAL A 110 4.40 2.74 6.81
C VAL A 110 5.26 2.15 7.91
N ILE A 111 4.92 0.94 8.33
CA ILE A 111 5.62 0.24 9.41
C ILE A 111 6.17 -1.07 8.85
N ASP A 112 7.45 -1.33 9.10
CA ASP A 112 8.10 -2.60 8.81
C ASP A 112 8.96 -3.04 9.99
N GLU A 113 9.75 -4.10 9.83
CA GLU A 113 10.62 -4.60 10.89
C GLU A 113 11.68 -3.59 11.33
N GLY A 114 12.10 -2.72 10.45
CA GLY A 114 13.12 -1.71 10.72
C GLY A 114 12.62 -0.44 11.38
N GLY A 115 11.30 -0.28 11.55
CA GLY A 115 10.71 0.90 12.16
C GLY A 115 9.55 1.46 11.34
N GLN A 116 9.36 2.77 11.43
CA GLN A 116 8.28 3.45 10.72
C GLN A 116 8.82 4.56 9.82
N THR A 117 8.10 4.81 8.75
CA THR A 117 8.34 5.94 7.85
C THR A 117 7.01 6.46 7.33
N PHE A 118 7.04 7.50 6.51
CA PHE A 118 5.84 8.07 5.90
C PHE A 118 6.05 8.17 4.41
N PHE A 119 4.98 7.89 3.67
CA PHE A 119 4.93 8.13 2.23
C PHE A 119 4.03 9.33 1.98
N THR A 120 4.51 10.26 1.16
CA THR A 120 3.76 11.44 0.75
C THR A 120 3.48 11.36 -0.74
N ARG A 121 2.23 11.53 -1.13
CA ARG A 121 1.83 11.44 -2.54
C ARG A 121 2.46 12.55 -3.36
N ILE A 122 3.05 12.16 -4.47
CA ILE A 122 3.60 13.10 -5.46
C ILE A 122 2.68 13.17 -6.66
N LYS A 123 2.29 12.01 -7.18
CA LYS A 123 1.52 11.93 -8.41
C LYS A 123 0.51 10.81 -8.31
N LYS A 124 -0.74 11.15 -8.56
CA LYS A 124 -1.82 10.18 -8.68
C LYS A 124 -1.95 9.77 -10.15
N LYS A 125 -2.13 8.49 -10.33
CA LYS A 125 -2.36 7.97 -11.67
C LYS A 125 -3.68 8.45 -12.26
#